data_ed88aedd6d89c7a274d161048701a3a6
#
_entry.id   ed88aedd6d89c7a274d161048701a3a6
#
_cell.length_a   1.000
_cell.length_b   1.000
_cell.length_c   1.000
_cell.angle_alpha   90.00
_cell.angle_beta   90.00
_cell.angle_gamma   90.00
#
_symmetry.space_group_name_H-M   'P 1'
#
loop_
_entity.id
_entity.type
_entity.pdbx_description
1 polymer ?
#
loop_
_entity_poly.entity_id
_entity_poly.type
_entity_poly.pdbx_seq_one_letter_code
_entity_poly.pdbx_strand_id
1 'polypeptide(L)'
;MIRLLTIFLLSASIAQAVSLEIKLVLQKVTEKGRPYGSPGGIYFEIKDIDPFLPYWVQYSHDLKIWEDLYNFGSFGTNSTSPLFHWNELPPGKCFFRIVQKY
;
A
#
# COMPACT_ATOMS: atom_id res chain seq x y z
N MET A 1 11.76 16.54 -10.43
CA MET A 1 10.33 16.89 -10.31
C MET A 1 9.70 16.04 -9.23
N ILE A 2 9.06 16.64 -8.28
CA ILE A 2 8.36 15.93 -7.21
C ILE A 2 6.99 15.53 -7.73
N ARG A 3 6.70 14.24 -7.65
CA ARG A 3 5.40 13.71 -8.01
C ARG A 3 4.49 13.78 -6.78
N LEU A 4 3.40 14.51 -6.89
CA LEU A 4 2.43 14.58 -5.82
C LEU A 4 1.47 13.41 -5.90
N LEU A 5 1.36 12.69 -4.80
CA LEU A 5 0.41 11.60 -4.63
C LEU A 5 -0.38 11.85 -3.36
N THR A 6 -1.68 11.95 -3.49
CA THR A 6 -2.57 12.04 -2.32
C THR A 6 -3.03 10.63 -1.97
N ILE A 7 -2.74 10.23 -0.75
CA ILE A 7 -3.03 8.89 -0.26
C ILE A 7 -4.10 8.96 0.82
N PHE A 8 -5.12 8.14 0.69
CA PHE A 8 -6.17 7.98 1.69
C PHE A 8 -6.28 6.52 2.09
N LEU A 9 -6.37 6.29 3.39
CA LEU A 9 -6.59 4.98 3.95
C LEU A 9 -8.06 4.82 4.31
N LEU A 10 -8.70 3.79 3.77
CA LEU A 10 -10.07 3.45 4.09
C LEU A 10 -10.12 2.22 4.97
N SER A 11 -10.91 2.28 6.02
CA SER A 11 -11.23 1.10 6.80
C SER A 11 -12.12 0.19 5.97
N ALA A 12 -11.70 -1.04 5.76
CA ALA A 12 -12.54 -2.01 5.10
C ALA A 12 -13.63 -2.48 6.06
N SER A 13 -14.83 -2.68 5.54
CA SER A 13 -15.93 -3.25 6.31
C SER A 13 -15.79 -4.77 6.40
N ILE A 14 -14.75 -5.24 7.05
CA ILE A 14 -14.57 -6.65 7.38
C ILE A 14 -14.96 -6.84 8.84
N ALA A 15 -15.55 -8.00 9.14
CA ALA A 15 -16.01 -8.32 10.49
C ALA A 15 -14.88 -8.42 11.51
N GLN A 16 -13.64 -8.57 11.06
CA GLN A 16 -12.46 -8.66 11.92
C GLN A 16 -11.73 -7.32 11.95
N ALA A 17 -11.02 -7.06 13.04
CA ALA A 17 -10.26 -5.82 13.24
C ALA A 17 -8.93 -5.86 12.47
N VAL A 18 -8.98 -6.12 11.17
CA VAL A 18 -7.79 -6.08 10.31
C VAL A 18 -7.40 -4.64 10.08
N SER A 19 -6.14 -4.31 10.30
CA SER A 19 -5.63 -2.97 10.05
C SER A 19 -4.69 -2.96 8.85
N LEU A 20 -4.85 -1.94 8.01
CA LEU A 20 -3.96 -1.66 6.90
C LEU A 20 -3.18 -0.39 7.20
N GLU A 21 -1.86 -0.48 7.14
CA GLU A 21 -0.98 0.67 7.28
C GLU A 21 -0.21 0.92 6.00
N ILE A 22 -0.03 2.18 5.66
CA ILE A 22 0.80 2.60 4.53
C ILE A 22 2.09 3.18 5.10
N LYS A 23 3.21 2.59 4.73
CA LYS A 23 4.54 3.01 5.20
C LYS A 23 5.26 3.74 4.08
N LEU A 24 5.80 4.90 4.40
CA LEU A 24 6.57 5.70 3.46
C LEU A 24 8.05 5.39 3.56
N VAL A 25 8.70 5.26 2.41
CA VAL A 25 10.15 5.15 2.31
C VAL A 25 10.64 6.30 1.46
N LEU A 26 11.43 7.18 2.06
CA LEU A 26 11.97 8.33 1.35
C LEU A 26 13.29 7.97 0.67
N GLN A 27 13.50 8.56 -0.49
CA GLN A 27 14.79 8.43 -1.16
C GLN A 27 15.86 9.17 -0.35
N LYS A 28 17.00 8.50 -0.18
CA LYS A 28 18.15 9.08 0.49
C LYS A 28 18.83 10.08 -0.43
N VAL A 29 19.38 11.14 0.15
CA VAL A 29 20.16 12.13 -0.58
C VAL A 29 21.52 12.31 0.10
N THR A 30 22.52 12.65 -0.70
CA THR A 30 23.84 13.01 -0.19
C THR A 30 23.80 14.40 0.43
N GLU A 31 24.91 14.82 1.10
CA GLU A 31 25.05 16.16 1.66
C GLU A 31 24.87 17.25 0.60
N LYS A 32 25.18 16.96 -0.66
CA LYS A 32 25.02 17.88 -1.78
C LYS A 32 23.64 17.80 -2.44
N GLY A 33 22.70 17.04 -1.82
CA GLY A 33 21.36 16.93 -2.33
C GLY A 33 21.17 15.96 -3.50
N ARG A 34 22.15 15.13 -3.81
CA ARG A 34 22.04 14.14 -4.89
C ARG A 34 21.33 12.89 -4.38
N PRO A 35 20.29 12.42 -5.08
CA PRO A 35 19.62 11.19 -4.69
C PRO A 35 20.54 9.98 -4.91
N TYR A 36 20.45 9.02 -4.03
CA TYR A 36 21.15 7.74 -4.16
C TYR A 36 20.33 6.60 -3.58
N GLY A 37 20.66 5.38 -4.02
CA GLY A 37 19.93 4.18 -3.60
C GLY A 37 18.56 4.07 -4.23
N SER A 38 17.64 3.42 -3.53
CA SER A 38 16.26 3.23 -4.00
C SER A 38 15.54 4.59 -4.10
N PRO A 39 14.74 4.81 -5.15
CA PRO A 39 13.99 6.06 -5.30
C PRO A 39 12.91 6.26 -4.23
N GLY A 40 12.71 5.30 -3.34
CA GLY A 40 11.67 5.38 -2.34
C GLY A 40 10.31 4.99 -2.89
N GLY A 41 9.30 5.09 -2.05
CA GLY A 41 7.95 4.70 -2.41
C GLY A 41 7.11 4.41 -1.18
N ILE A 42 6.19 3.48 -1.33
CA ILE A 42 5.35 3.01 -0.22
C ILE A 42 5.33 1.48 -0.17
N TYR A 43 5.09 0.95 1.01
CA TYR A 43 4.72 -0.45 1.17
C TYR A 43 3.54 -0.54 2.13
N PHE A 44 2.87 -1.67 2.07
CA PHE A 44 1.67 -1.92 2.87
C PHE A 44 1.99 -2.95 3.94
N GLU A 45 1.44 -2.74 5.12
CA GLU A 45 1.54 -3.68 6.21
C GLU A 45 0.14 -3.94 6.74
N ILE A 46 -0.23 -5.20 6.84
CA ILE A 46 -1.51 -5.61 7.41
C ILE A 46 -1.27 -6.39 8.69
N LYS A 47 -2.10 -6.16 9.67
CA LYS A 47 -2.01 -6.77 11.01
C LYS A 47 -3.35 -7.35 11.41
N ASP A 48 -3.31 -8.29 12.35
CA ASP A 48 -4.49 -8.91 12.95
C ASP A 48 -5.36 -9.64 11.91
N ILE A 49 -4.70 -10.21 10.90
CA ILE A 49 -5.37 -10.98 9.85
C ILE A 49 -5.64 -12.40 10.31
N ASP A 50 -6.70 -12.99 9.74
CA ASP A 50 -6.94 -14.42 9.85
C ASP A 50 -5.98 -15.14 8.88
N PRO A 51 -5.11 -16.05 9.36
CA PRO A 51 -4.13 -16.71 8.49
C PRO A 51 -4.75 -17.64 7.44
N PHE A 52 -6.03 -17.95 7.56
CA PHE A 52 -6.73 -18.81 6.62
C PHE A 52 -7.50 -18.05 5.54
N LEU A 53 -7.49 -16.73 5.59
CA LEU A 53 -8.22 -15.89 4.65
C LEU A 53 -7.26 -15.15 3.72
N PRO A 54 -7.59 -15.04 2.43
CA PRO A 54 -6.79 -14.25 1.49
C PRO A 54 -7.13 -12.77 1.58
N TYR A 55 -6.10 -11.94 1.60
CA TYR A 55 -6.26 -10.49 1.65
C TYR A 55 -5.58 -9.84 0.47
N TRP A 56 -6.25 -8.85 -0.11
CA TRP A 56 -5.75 -8.06 -1.22
C TRP A 56 -5.77 -6.58 -0.87
N VAL A 57 -4.76 -5.84 -1.33
CA VAL A 57 -4.83 -4.40 -1.39
C VAL A 57 -5.37 -4.00 -2.74
N GLN A 58 -6.36 -3.14 -2.72
CA GLN A 58 -6.94 -2.54 -3.92
C GLN A 58 -6.74 -1.04 -3.89
N TYR A 59 -6.74 -0.43 -5.05
CA TYR A 59 -6.67 1.03 -5.17
C TYR A 59 -7.78 1.56 -6.06
N SER A 60 -8.11 2.85 -5.86
CA SER A 60 -9.09 3.54 -6.66
C SER A 60 -8.76 5.03 -6.73
N HIS A 61 -9.10 5.66 -7.83
CA HIS A 61 -8.98 7.10 -8.00
C HIS A 61 -10.26 7.86 -7.64
N ASP A 62 -11.40 7.17 -7.63
CA ASP A 62 -12.72 7.79 -7.52
C ASP A 62 -13.62 7.15 -6.46
N LEU A 63 -13.14 6.12 -5.75
CA LEU A 63 -13.91 5.33 -4.79
C LEU A 63 -15.04 4.50 -5.42
N LYS A 64 -15.10 4.42 -6.73
CA LYS A 64 -16.13 3.67 -7.46
C LYS A 64 -15.57 2.44 -8.14
N ILE A 65 -14.46 2.61 -8.85
CA ILE A 65 -13.80 1.52 -9.56
C ILE A 65 -12.56 1.16 -8.77
N TRP A 66 -12.47 -0.11 -8.36
CA TRP A 66 -11.36 -0.64 -7.58
C TRP A 66 -10.58 -1.67 -8.39
N GLU A 67 -9.27 -1.57 -8.34
CA GLU A 67 -8.38 -2.50 -9.02
C GLU A 67 -7.47 -3.16 -8.01
N ASP A 68 -7.11 -4.42 -8.29
CA ASP A 68 -6.21 -5.18 -7.44
C ASP A 68 -4.79 -4.64 -7.60
N LEU A 69 -4.12 -4.45 -6.47
CA LEU A 69 -2.74 -4.00 -6.44
C LEU A 69 -1.81 -5.10 -5.94
N TYR A 70 -2.15 -5.75 -4.84
CA TYR A 70 -1.27 -6.74 -4.24
C TYR A 70 -2.04 -7.79 -3.47
N ASN A 71 -1.65 -9.06 -3.65
CA ASN A 71 -2.18 -10.18 -2.91
C ASN A 71 -1.21 -10.57 -1.79
N PHE A 72 -1.65 -10.41 -0.56
CA PHE A 72 -0.85 -10.83 0.60
C PHE A 72 -0.81 -12.34 0.80
N GLY A 73 -1.74 -13.08 0.21
CA GLY A 73 -1.86 -14.50 0.49
C GLY A 73 -2.45 -14.77 1.88
N SER A 74 -2.14 -15.94 2.43
CA SER A 74 -2.69 -16.41 3.71
C SER A 74 -1.56 -16.84 4.63
N PHE A 75 -0.74 -15.89 5.11
CA PHE A 75 0.46 -16.18 5.88
C PHE A 75 0.45 -15.46 7.23
N GLY A 76 0.28 -16.21 8.31
CA GLY A 76 0.41 -15.68 9.66
C GLY A 76 -0.62 -14.61 9.99
N THR A 77 -0.36 -13.83 11.03
CA THR A 77 -1.26 -12.78 11.52
C THR A 77 -0.86 -11.38 11.05
N ASN A 78 0.34 -11.23 10.55
CA ASN A 78 0.86 -9.97 10.00
C ASN A 78 1.53 -10.23 8.68
N SER A 79 1.45 -9.28 7.77
CA SER A 79 2.08 -9.41 6.47
C SER A 79 2.48 -8.04 5.93
N THR A 80 3.58 -8.04 5.16
CA THR A 80 4.16 -6.82 4.61
C THR A 80 4.36 -7.00 3.12
N SER A 81 3.95 -6.02 2.33
CA SER A 81 4.14 -6.04 0.89
C SER A 81 5.57 -5.66 0.50
N PRO A 82 5.99 -5.93 -0.75
CA PRO A 82 7.17 -5.29 -1.30
C PRO A 82 7.02 -3.77 -1.37
N LEU A 83 8.13 -3.08 -1.56
CA LEU A 83 8.12 -1.65 -1.81
C LEU A 83 7.60 -1.36 -3.22
N PHE A 84 6.61 -0.50 -3.30
CA PHE A 84 6.14 0.06 -4.56
C PHE A 84 6.80 1.41 -4.76
N HIS A 85 7.64 1.53 -5.78
CA HIS A 85 8.31 2.78 -6.09
C HIS A 85 7.30 3.80 -6.62
N TRP A 86 7.61 5.09 -6.41
CA TRP A 86 6.69 6.16 -6.81
C TRP A 86 6.25 6.09 -8.28
N ASN A 87 7.14 5.65 -9.16
CA ASN A 87 6.83 5.54 -10.58
C ASN A 87 5.98 4.32 -10.93
N GLU A 88 5.84 3.38 -10.02
CA GLU A 88 4.98 2.20 -10.20
C GLU A 88 3.54 2.46 -9.76
N LEU A 89 3.30 3.56 -9.05
CA LEU A 89 1.99 3.93 -8.56
C LEU A 89 1.30 4.87 -9.52
N PRO A 90 -0.05 4.78 -9.64
CA PRO A 90 -0.79 5.72 -10.48
C PRO A 90 -0.61 7.14 -9.95
N PRO A 91 -0.47 8.15 -10.81
CA PRO A 91 -0.34 9.54 -10.39
C PRO A 91 -1.65 10.10 -9.86
N GLY A 92 -1.55 11.14 -9.03
CA GLY A 92 -2.69 11.87 -8.52
C GLY A 92 -3.30 11.25 -7.27
N LYS A 93 -4.59 11.49 -7.08
CA LYS A 93 -5.31 11.02 -5.91
C LYS A 93 -5.51 9.51 -5.97
N CYS A 94 -5.16 8.83 -4.90
CA CYS A 94 -5.28 7.38 -4.85
C CYS A 94 -5.79 6.95 -3.46
N PHE A 95 -6.80 6.11 -3.46
CA PHE A 95 -7.37 5.51 -2.26
C PHE A 95 -6.96 4.05 -2.21
N PHE A 96 -6.68 3.55 -1.03
CA PHE A 96 -6.32 2.15 -0.83
C PHE A 96 -7.27 1.51 0.17
N ARG A 97 -7.56 0.25 -0.05
CA ARG A 97 -8.33 -0.57 0.89
C ARG A 97 -7.82 -2.00 0.91
N ILE A 98 -8.14 -2.70 1.99
CA ILE A 98 -7.92 -4.13 2.08
C ILE A 98 -9.25 -4.85 1.93
N VAL A 99 -9.25 -5.95 1.18
CA VAL A 99 -10.42 -6.78 0.98
C VAL A 99 -10.06 -8.25 1.09
N GLN A 100 -11.02 -9.07 1.49
CA GLN A 100 -10.92 -10.52 1.38
C GLN A 100 -11.43 -10.90 0.00
N LYS A 101 -10.60 -11.61 -0.75
CA LYS A 101 -10.96 -11.98 -2.12
C LYS A 101 -10.43 -13.37 -2.44
N TYR A 102 -11.32 -14.23 -2.77
CA TYR A 102 -11.02 -15.64 -3.10
C TYR A 102 -10.78 -15.83 -4.59
#